data_4574fd9191f215fedffeb29ae6408a69
#
_entry.id   4574fd9191f215fedffeb29ae6408a69
#
_cell.length_a   1.000
_cell.length_b   1.000
_cell.length_c   1.000
_cell.angle_alpha   90.00
_cell.angle_beta   90.00
_cell.angle_gamma   90.00
#
_symmetry.space_group_name_H-M   'P 1'
#
loop_
_entity.id
_entity.type
_entity.pdbx_description
1 polymer ?
#
loop_
_entity_poly.entity_id
_entity_poly.type
_entity_poly.pdbx_seq_one_letter_code
_entity_poly.pdbx_strand_id
1 'polypeptide(L)'
;MIERIHVNERSSKIVKHNGVVYLTGQVAEGDTIEDQVRGCLQKIETLLDEAGSSKEQMLRATIWLADMDDFKGLNEVWNMWVPDGHAPARACGQAKLARDELKVEFIVDAAYD
;
A
#
# COMPACT_ATOMS: atom_id res chain seq x y z
N MET A 1 -6.22 10.56 20.81
CA MET A 1 -5.95 11.76 19.97
C MET A 1 -5.45 11.31 18.60
N ILE A 2 -5.87 11.98 17.55
CA ILE A 2 -5.46 11.60 16.20
C ILE A 2 -4.11 12.23 15.89
N GLU A 3 -3.15 11.42 15.46
CA GLU A 3 -1.82 11.88 15.05
C GLU A 3 -1.74 11.82 13.51
N ARG A 4 -1.23 12.87 12.89
CA ARG A 4 -1.08 12.97 11.43
C ARG A 4 0.36 13.30 11.09
N ILE A 5 0.93 12.58 10.12
CA ILE A 5 2.34 12.70 9.73
C ILE A 5 2.40 12.95 8.24
N HIS A 6 3.28 13.85 7.82
CA HIS A 6 3.43 14.30 6.42
C HIS A 6 2.12 14.85 5.88
N VAL A 7 1.65 15.90 6.55
CA VAL A 7 0.38 16.56 6.22
C VAL A 7 0.60 17.56 5.09
N ASN A 8 -0.30 17.56 4.12
CA ASN A 8 -0.40 18.64 3.15
C ASN A 8 -1.85 19.16 3.12
N GLU A 9 -2.16 20.02 2.17
CA GLU A 9 -3.49 20.66 2.13
C GLU A 9 -4.64 19.71 1.81
N ARG A 10 -4.36 18.53 1.24
CA ARG A 10 -5.38 17.55 0.84
C ARG A 10 -5.44 16.33 1.74
N SER A 11 -4.29 15.90 2.24
CA SER A 11 -4.21 14.60 2.93
C SER A 11 -3.02 14.52 3.85
N SER A 12 -2.98 13.44 4.62
CA SER A 12 -1.81 13.05 5.42
C SER A 12 -1.32 11.72 4.89
N LYS A 13 -0.01 11.52 4.80
CA LYS A 13 0.53 10.23 4.36
C LYS A 13 0.26 9.14 5.40
N ILE A 14 0.27 9.51 6.68
CA ILE A 14 0.06 8.59 7.79
C ILE A 14 -0.94 9.22 8.75
N VAL A 15 -1.97 8.46 9.13
CA VAL A 15 -2.87 8.84 10.23
C VAL A 15 -2.85 7.72 11.25
N LYS A 16 -2.64 8.04 12.52
CA LYS A 16 -2.60 7.06 13.62
C LYS A 16 -3.70 7.37 14.62
N HIS A 17 -4.46 6.36 15.01
CA HIS A 17 -5.53 6.51 15.99
C HIS A 17 -5.89 5.16 16.58
N ASN A 18 -5.91 5.08 17.92
CA ASN A 18 -6.39 3.90 18.63
C ASN A 18 -5.76 2.59 18.18
N GLY A 19 -4.44 2.57 18.00
CA GLY A 19 -3.71 1.35 17.65
C GLY A 19 -3.74 1.02 16.16
N VAL A 20 -4.31 1.87 15.31
CA VAL A 20 -4.38 1.65 13.86
C VAL A 20 -3.66 2.77 13.11
N VAL A 21 -2.87 2.37 12.12
CA VAL A 21 -2.22 3.26 11.17
C VAL A 21 -2.99 3.17 9.85
N TYR A 22 -3.34 4.32 9.30
CA TYR A 22 -3.95 4.43 7.98
C TYR A 22 -2.94 5.12 7.06
N LEU A 23 -2.52 4.43 6.01
CA LEU A 23 -1.63 5.03 5.02
C LEU A 23 -2.45 5.57 3.85
N THR A 24 -2.04 6.71 3.31
CA THR A 24 -2.61 7.20 2.06
C THR A 24 -2.23 6.25 0.91
N GLY A 25 -2.99 6.28 -0.17
CA GLY A 25 -2.73 5.43 -1.33
C GLY A 25 -1.34 5.66 -1.90
N GLN A 26 -0.65 4.57 -2.24
CA GLN A 26 0.71 4.62 -2.78
C GLN A 26 0.73 4.17 -4.23
N VAL A 27 1.38 4.96 -5.05
CA VAL A 27 1.67 4.66 -6.46
C VAL A 27 3.17 4.79 -6.68
N ALA A 28 3.69 4.23 -7.77
CA ALA A 28 5.11 4.28 -8.08
C ALA A 28 5.34 4.29 -9.59
N GLU A 29 6.47 4.86 -9.99
CA GLU A 29 6.91 4.82 -11.38
C GLU A 29 7.45 3.43 -11.73
N GLY A 30 7.44 3.10 -13.01
CA GLY A 30 7.99 1.84 -13.50
C GLY A 30 7.37 1.45 -14.84
N ASP A 31 8.16 0.74 -15.66
CA ASP A 31 7.72 0.33 -17.00
C ASP A 31 6.78 -0.87 -16.95
N THR A 32 6.92 -1.72 -15.94
CA THR A 32 6.13 -2.94 -15.82
C THR A 32 5.29 -2.93 -14.55
N ILE A 33 4.27 -3.78 -14.50
CA ILE A 33 3.46 -3.95 -13.29
C ILE A 33 4.36 -4.40 -12.12
N GLU A 34 5.30 -5.30 -12.36
CA GLU A 34 6.20 -5.79 -11.32
C GLU A 34 7.04 -4.65 -10.73
N ASP A 35 7.57 -3.78 -11.58
CA ASP A 35 8.36 -2.63 -11.12
C ASP A 35 7.52 -1.68 -10.27
N GLN A 36 6.29 -1.39 -10.70
CA GLN A 36 5.42 -0.49 -9.95
C GLN A 36 4.99 -1.10 -8.63
N VAL A 37 4.70 -2.40 -8.59
CA VAL A 37 4.35 -3.09 -7.34
C VAL A 37 5.52 -3.02 -6.36
N ARG A 38 6.74 -3.32 -6.81
CA ARG A 38 7.92 -3.24 -5.94
C ARG A 38 8.10 -1.83 -5.37
N GLY A 39 7.92 -0.82 -6.21
CA GLY A 39 8.03 0.58 -5.79
C GLY A 39 6.97 0.96 -4.74
N CYS A 40 5.72 0.54 -4.94
CA CYS A 40 4.66 0.77 -3.97
C CYS A 40 4.95 0.08 -2.64
N LEU A 41 5.37 -1.18 -2.68
CA LEU A 41 5.65 -1.94 -1.46
C LEU A 41 6.84 -1.36 -0.69
N GLN A 42 7.85 -0.84 -1.39
CA GLN A 42 8.97 -0.15 -0.75
C GLN A 42 8.49 1.10 -0.02
N LYS A 43 7.63 1.89 -0.64
CA LYS A 43 7.06 3.09 -0.01
C LYS A 43 6.23 2.73 1.21
N ILE A 44 5.44 1.66 1.13
CA ILE A 44 4.61 1.19 2.23
C ILE A 44 5.49 0.77 3.41
N GLU A 45 6.56 -0.01 3.18
CA GLU A 45 7.48 -0.38 4.26
C GLU A 45 8.08 0.84 4.95
N THR A 46 8.50 1.83 4.17
CA THR A 46 9.07 3.06 4.72
C THR A 46 8.05 3.80 5.59
N LEU A 47 6.81 3.95 5.11
CA LEU A 47 5.77 4.63 5.88
C LEU A 47 5.37 3.85 7.13
N LEU A 48 5.28 2.53 7.05
CA LEU A 48 4.98 1.71 8.23
C LEU A 48 6.08 1.85 9.29
N ASP A 49 7.34 1.84 8.87
CA ASP A 49 8.46 2.03 9.77
C ASP A 49 8.40 3.39 10.47
N GLU A 50 8.15 4.46 9.72
CA GLU A 50 7.98 5.80 10.29
C GLU A 50 6.82 5.86 11.29
N ALA A 51 5.77 5.08 11.05
CA ALA A 51 4.58 5.06 11.90
C ALA A 51 4.75 4.19 13.16
N GLY A 52 5.87 3.50 13.31
CA GLY A 52 6.07 2.57 14.42
C GLY A 52 5.36 1.23 14.21
N SER A 53 5.10 0.87 12.98
CA SER A 53 4.47 -0.41 12.60
C SER A 53 5.45 -1.26 11.77
N SER A 54 4.95 -2.27 11.10
CA SER A 54 5.74 -3.16 10.26
C SER A 54 4.81 -3.89 9.30
N LYS A 55 5.37 -4.53 8.28
CA LYS A 55 4.53 -5.29 7.34
C LYS A 55 3.89 -6.52 8.00
N GLU A 56 4.48 -7.04 9.07
CA GLU A 56 3.88 -8.12 9.86
C GLU A 56 2.61 -7.70 10.57
N GLN A 57 2.41 -6.41 10.74
CA GLN A 57 1.25 -5.83 11.45
C GLN A 57 0.17 -5.29 10.51
N MET A 58 0.29 -5.52 9.22
CA MET A 58 -0.74 -5.09 8.27
C MET A 58 -2.08 -5.74 8.57
N LEU A 59 -3.13 -4.96 8.51
CA LEU A 59 -4.51 -5.42 8.75
C LEU A 59 -5.27 -5.59 7.44
N ARG A 60 -5.14 -4.64 6.53
CA ARG A 60 -5.86 -4.64 5.25
C ARG A 60 -5.01 -4.00 4.17
N ALA A 61 -5.04 -4.62 3.00
CA ALA A 61 -4.51 -4.05 1.77
C ALA A 61 -5.62 -4.00 0.73
N THR A 62 -5.92 -2.82 0.25
CA THR A 62 -6.83 -2.62 -0.88
C THR A 62 -5.99 -2.24 -2.07
N ILE A 63 -6.17 -2.93 -3.19
CA ILE A 63 -5.33 -2.79 -4.38
C ILE A 63 -6.21 -2.47 -5.58
N TRP A 64 -5.88 -1.38 -6.28
CA TRP A 64 -6.54 -1.02 -7.52
C TRP A 64 -5.57 -1.24 -8.68
N LEU A 65 -5.98 -2.02 -9.67
CA LEU A 65 -5.24 -2.21 -10.91
C LEU A 65 -5.92 -1.42 -12.03
N ALA A 66 -5.12 -0.76 -12.85
CA ALA A 66 -5.65 -0.10 -14.04
C ALA A 66 -6.18 -1.13 -15.05
N ASP A 67 -5.62 -2.34 -15.03
CA ASP A 67 -6.01 -3.46 -15.91
C ASP A 67 -5.86 -4.77 -15.14
N MET A 68 -6.94 -5.54 -15.02
CA MET A 68 -6.90 -6.83 -14.32
C MET A 68 -6.03 -7.87 -15.00
N ASP A 69 -5.63 -7.66 -16.25
CA ASP A 69 -4.63 -8.52 -16.90
C ASP A 69 -3.28 -8.51 -16.15
N ASP A 70 -3.03 -7.47 -15.33
CA ASP A 70 -1.83 -7.37 -14.50
C ASP A 70 -1.92 -8.11 -13.16
N PHE A 71 -3.03 -8.80 -12.90
CA PHE A 71 -3.26 -9.47 -11.62
C PHE A 71 -2.19 -10.53 -11.30
N LYS A 72 -1.80 -11.31 -12.31
CA LYS A 72 -0.75 -12.33 -12.14
C LYS A 72 0.59 -11.70 -11.77
N GLY A 73 0.98 -10.63 -12.47
CA GLY A 73 2.24 -9.92 -12.18
C GLY A 73 2.25 -9.29 -10.79
N LEU A 74 1.12 -8.71 -10.38
CA LEU A 74 0.95 -8.20 -9.03
C LEU A 74 1.19 -9.31 -8.00
N ASN A 75 0.54 -10.45 -8.17
CA ASN A 75 0.63 -11.54 -7.19
C ASN A 75 2.01 -12.15 -7.13
N GLU A 76 2.76 -12.20 -8.23
CA GLU A 76 4.13 -12.71 -8.22
C GLU A 76 5.03 -11.89 -7.29
N VAL A 77 4.93 -10.56 -7.35
CA VAL A 77 5.73 -9.69 -6.46
C VAL A 77 5.20 -9.71 -5.04
N TRP A 78 3.87 -9.62 -4.87
CA TRP A 78 3.22 -9.65 -3.57
C TRP A 78 3.59 -10.92 -2.79
N ASN A 79 3.53 -12.08 -3.42
CA ASN A 79 3.79 -13.35 -2.77
C ASN A 79 5.22 -13.47 -2.26
N MET A 80 6.18 -12.79 -2.89
CA MET A 80 7.57 -12.75 -2.44
C MET A 80 7.79 -11.75 -1.32
N TRP A 81 6.90 -10.78 -1.17
CA TRP A 81 7.04 -9.68 -0.22
C TRP A 81 6.26 -9.87 1.07
N VAL A 82 5.04 -10.40 0.97
CA VAL A 82 4.14 -10.54 2.12
C VAL A 82 4.77 -11.48 3.16
N PRO A 83 4.78 -11.09 4.45
CA PRO A 83 5.38 -11.95 5.48
C PRO A 83 4.62 -13.26 5.62
N ASP A 84 5.35 -14.36 5.67
CA ASP A 84 4.76 -15.69 5.81
C ASP A 84 3.95 -15.77 7.11
N GLY A 85 2.71 -16.20 7.00
CA GLY A 85 1.81 -16.31 8.15
C GLY A 85 1.21 -15.00 8.63
N HIS A 86 1.53 -13.87 8.00
CA HIS A 86 1.09 -12.54 8.44
C HIS A 86 0.44 -11.72 7.33
N ALA A 87 -0.15 -12.38 6.34
CA ALA A 87 -0.80 -11.67 5.25
C ALA A 87 -2.03 -10.89 5.75
N PRO A 88 -2.24 -9.66 5.26
CA PRO A 88 -3.42 -8.89 5.63
C PRO A 88 -4.67 -9.40 4.93
N ALA A 89 -5.83 -8.99 5.39
CA ALA A 89 -7.05 -9.11 4.60
C ALA A 89 -6.83 -8.29 3.32
N ARG A 90 -7.21 -8.83 2.15
CA ARG A 90 -6.87 -8.20 0.88
C ARG A 90 -8.05 -8.18 -0.09
N ALA A 91 -8.18 -7.10 -0.82
CA ALA A 91 -9.11 -7.01 -1.94
C ALA A 91 -8.39 -6.35 -3.11
N CYS A 92 -8.70 -6.79 -4.33
CA CYS A 92 -8.14 -6.23 -5.54
C CYS A 92 -9.24 -6.08 -6.58
N GLY A 93 -9.27 -4.93 -7.23
CA GLY A 93 -10.22 -4.64 -8.31
C GLY A 93 -9.61 -3.76 -9.36
N GLN A 94 -10.39 -3.44 -10.38
CA GLN A 94 -9.95 -2.59 -11.47
C GLN A 94 -10.53 -1.19 -11.27
N ALA A 95 -9.69 -0.17 -11.48
CA ALA A 95 -10.11 1.21 -11.40
C ALA A 95 -9.23 2.07 -12.30
N LYS A 96 -9.80 3.16 -12.79
CA LYS A 96 -9.02 4.19 -13.47
C LYS A 96 -8.21 4.95 -12.42
N LEU A 97 -6.90 5.04 -12.62
CA LEU A 97 -6.01 5.72 -11.69
C LEU A 97 -5.79 7.16 -12.10
N ALA A 98 -5.09 7.92 -11.25
CA ALA A 98 -4.96 9.37 -11.40
C ALA A 98 -4.18 9.79 -12.65
N ARG A 99 -3.26 8.96 -13.13
CA ARG A 99 -2.47 9.22 -14.34
C ARG A 99 -2.43 7.96 -15.20
N ASP A 100 -2.33 8.16 -16.52
CA ASP A 100 -2.41 7.05 -17.48
C ASP A 100 -1.26 6.04 -17.36
N GLU A 101 -0.08 6.49 -16.92
CA GLU A 101 1.08 5.59 -16.77
C GLU A 101 1.00 4.71 -15.51
N LEU A 102 0.10 5.01 -14.58
CA LEU A 102 -0.02 4.22 -13.35
C LEU A 102 -0.79 2.93 -13.63
N LYS A 103 -0.24 1.83 -13.13
CA LYS A 103 -0.81 0.49 -13.29
C LYS A 103 -1.43 -0.04 -12.01
N VAL A 104 -1.01 0.47 -10.87
CA VAL A 104 -1.44 -0.06 -9.57
C VAL A 104 -1.40 1.02 -8.50
N GLU A 105 -2.32 0.90 -7.55
CA GLU A 105 -2.34 1.71 -6.32
C GLU A 105 -2.61 0.80 -5.13
N PHE A 106 -1.86 1.00 -4.03
CA PHE A 106 -2.02 0.25 -2.80
C PHE A 106 -2.50 1.15 -1.68
N ILE A 107 -3.51 0.68 -0.94
CA ILE A 107 -4.02 1.34 0.26
C ILE A 107 -3.88 0.34 1.41
N VAL A 108 -3.11 0.69 2.45
CA VAL A 108 -2.78 -0.24 3.54
C VAL A 108 -3.14 0.36 4.88
N ASP A 109 -3.75 -0.46 5.73
CA ASP A 109 -3.96 -0.17 7.15
C ASP A 109 -3.20 -1.21 7.96
N ALA A 110 -2.65 -0.78 9.10
CA ALA A 110 -1.82 -1.65 9.95
C ALA A 110 -2.05 -1.34 11.43
N ALA A 111 -1.65 -2.27 12.28
CA ALA A 111 -1.66 -2.05 13.73
C ALA A 111 -0.32 -1.46 14.16
N TYR A 112 -0.32 -0.75 15.29
CA TYR A 112 0.91 -0.29 15.94
C TYR A 112 0.74 -0.34 17.45
N ASP A 113 1.84 -0.43 18.15
CA ASP A 113 1.85 -0.50 19.61
C ASP A 113 1.88 0.86 20.27
#